data_0a21f22373fbea67e542afdd8d4bd786
#
_entry.id   0a21f22373fbea67e542afdd8d4bd786
#
_cell.length_a   1.000
_cell.length_b   1.000
_cell.length_c   1.000
_cell.angle_alpha   90.00
_cell.angle_beta   90.00
_cell.angle_gamma   90.00
#
_symmetry.space_group_name_H-M   'P 1'
#
loop_
_entity.id
_entity.type
_entity.pdbx_description
1 polymer ?
#
loop_
_entity_poly.entity_id
_entity_poly.type
_entity_poly.pdbx_seq_one_letter_code
_entity_poly.pdbx_strand_id
1 'polypeptide(L)'
;LTACSSSSKTSGKTYNYVYGGDPATLDYVSTNKKNMTTAVSNGVDGLFENDQYGNLKPSVAENWSVSQDGLTYTYKIRKGVKWYTSDGEEYANVTAKDFVTGLKHAADTNSEAIYLLQNSVKGLNDYLSGANKDFSNVGIKAVDDYTLQYTLSQPEPYWNSKLTYSVTWPVNEDFLKSKGKDFGKSTDPTSILYNGPYLLKSLTTKSSIEFTKNENYWDKDNVYFDTVKLTYDDGTDQESLERNFTDGVYNLARLYPTSSNYSKVEK
;
A
#
# COMPACT_ATOMS: atom_id res chain seq x y z
N LEU A 1 13.36 31.33 -43.24
CA LEU A 1 14.00 30.46 -42.24
C LEU A 1 12.97 30.17 -41.14
N THR A 2 12.24 29.10 -41.33
CA THR A 2 11.26 28.60 -40.33
C THR A 2 11.99 27.62 -39.43
N ALA A 3 12.20 28.00 -38.16
CA ALA A 3 12.75 27.12 -37.16
C ALA A 3 11.63 26.21 -36.64
N CYS A 4 11.65 24.96 -37.06
CA CYS A 4 10.86 23.92 -36.43
C CYS A 4 11.51 23.60 -35.06
N SER A 5 10.95 24.12 -33.99
CA SER A 5 11.26 23.61 -32.65
C SER A 5 10.58 22.27 -32.48
N SER A 6 11.32 21.20 -32.69
CA SER A 6 10.92 19.88 -32.23
C SER A 6 10.94 19.87 -30.73
N SER A 7 9.79 20.05 -30.09
CA SER A 7 9.62 19.69 -28.68
C SER A 7 9.80 18.18 -28.58
N SER A 8 10.96 17.73 -28.19
CA SER A 8 11.16 16.36 -27.74
C SER A 8 10.24 16.15 -26.54
N LYS A 9 9.10 15.53 -26.74
CA LYS A 9 8.37 14.92 -25.64
C LYS A 9 9.32 13.88 -25.07
N THR A 10 9.92 14.18 -23.94
CA THR A 10 10.54 13.16 -23.10
C THR A 10 9.42 12.19 -22.76
N SER A 11 9.40 11.06 -23.43
CA SER A 11 8.48 9.98 -23.08
C SER A 11 8.81 9.56 -21.66
N GLY A 12 7.87 9.73 -20.71
CA GLY A 12 8.03 9.30 -19.33
C GLY A 12 8.35 7.81 -19.27
N LYS A 13 9.13 7.42 -18.24
CA LYS A 13 9.51 6.01 -18.03
C LYS A 13 8.31 5.22 -17.55
N THR A 14 7.97 4.16 -18.26
CA THR A 14 6.85 3.28 -17.94
C THR A 14 7.35 1.88 -17.55
N TYR A 15 6.85 1.35 -16.44
CA TYR A 15 7.02 -0.04 -16.05
C TYR A 15 5.77 -0.82 -16.43
N ASN A 16 5.93 -1.87 -17.23
CA ASN A 16 4.85 -2.76 -17.64
C ASN A 16 5.03 -4.13 -17.02
N TYR A 17 3.96 -4.67 -16.46
CA TYR A 17 3.93 -6.01 -15.88
C TYR A 17 2.52 -6.60 -15.97
N VAL A 18 2.31 -7.73 -15.32
CA VAL A 18 1.02 -8.43 -15.30
C VAL A 18 0.44 -8.52 -13.91
N TYR A 19 -0.88 -8.70 -13.84
CA TYR A 19 -1.57 -9.09 -12.61
C TYR A 19 -2.58 -10.19 -12.91
N GLY A 20 -2.81 -11.07 -11.93
CA GLY A 20 -3.57 -12.32 -12.15
C GLY A 20 -5.03 -12.25 -11.69
N GLY A 21 -5.45 -11.19 -11.02
CA GLY A 21 -6.83 -11.10 -10.53
C GLY A 21 -7.18 -9.71 -10.05
N ASP A 22 -8.44 -9.34 -10.23
CA ASP A 22 -8.96 -8.05 -9.77
C ASP A 22 -9.17 -8.04 -8.25
N PRO A 23 -8.98 -6.90 -7.57
CA PRO A 23 -9.27 -6.79 -6.16
C PRO A 23 -10.77 -6.87 -5.90
N ALA A 24 -11.16 -7.57 -4.82
CA ALA A 24 -12.53 -7.55 -4.33
C ALA A 24 -12.85 -6.25 -3.59
N THR A 25 -11.83 -5.58 -3.08
CA THR A 25 -11.91 -4.31 -2.35
C THR A 25 -10.60 -3.56 -2.47
N LEU A 26 -10.66 -2.23 -2.37
CA LEU A 26 -9.50 -1.35 -2.19
C LEU A 26 -9.33 -0.96 -0.71
N ASP A 27 -10.20 -1.43 0.18
CA ASP A 27 -10.06 -1.25 1.63
C ASP A 27 -8.90 -2.10 2.14
N TYR A 28 -7.73 -1.49 2.13
CA TYR A 28 -6.46 -2.18 2.34
C TYR A 28 -6.24 -2.68 3.78
N VAL A 29 -7.00 -2.18 4.76
CA VAL A 29 -6.91 -2.69 6.13
C VAL A 29 -7.86 -3.87 6.38
N SER A 30 -8.83 -4.10 5.48
CA SER A 30 -9.85 -5.15 5.66
C SER A 30 -9.39 -6.54 5.20
N THR A 31 -8.31 -6.61 4.43
CA THR A 31 -7.81 -7.86 3.86
C THR A 31 -6.30 -7.78 3.61
N ASN A 32 -5.65 -8.94 3.49
CA ASN A 32 -4.26 -9.05 3.05
C ASN A 32 -4.13 -9.86 1.75
N LYS A 33 -5.23 -10.03 1.02
CA LYS A 33 -5.21 -10.77 -0.24
C LYS A 33 -4.32 -10.09 -1.28
N LYS A 34 -3.61 -10.91 -2.06
CA LYS A 34 -2.67 -10.46 -3.08
C LYS A 34 -3.27 -9.48 -4.08
N ASN A 35 -4.51 -9.70 -4.51
CA ASN A 35 -5.15 -8.85 -5.52
C ASN A 35 -5.38 -7.42 -5.02
N MET A 36 -5.78 -7.26 -3.75
CA MET A 36 -5.87 -5.95 -3.12
C MET A 36 -4.48 -5.32 -3.01
N THR A 37 -3.49 -6.05 -2.51
CA THR A 37 -2.13 -5.57 -2.34
C THR A 37 -1.53 -5.08 -3.65
N THR A 38 -1.74 -5.82 -4.74
CA THR A 38 -1.30 -5.42 -6.09
C THR A 38 -1.90 -4.08 -6.52
N ALA A 39 -3.17 -3.83 -6.21
CA ALA A 39 -3.85 -2.59 -6.59
C ALA A 39 -3.47 -1.39 -5.71
N VAL A 40 -3.10 -1.58 -4.45
CA VAL A 40 -2.98 -0.49 -3.47
C VAL A 40 -1.56 -0.25 -2.98
N SER A 41 -0.69 -1.26 -2.95
CA SER A 41 0.63 -1.14 -2.30
C SER A 41 1.54 -0.05 -2.88
N ASN A 42 1.38 0.31 -4.14
CA ASN A 42 2.11 1.42 -4.74
C ASN A 42 1.58 2.81 -4.36
N GLY A 43 0.38 2.86 -3.79
CA GLY A 43 -0.32 4.11 -3.50
C GLY A 43 -0.40 4.47 -2.02
N VAL A 44 -0.16 3.53 -1.12
CA VAL A 44 -0.26 3.74 0.33
C VAL A 44 0.96 3.19 1.03
N ASP A 45 1.59 4.05 1.84
CA ASP A 45 2.73 3.71 2.68
C ASP A 45 2.29 3.53 4.13
N GLY A 46 2.90 2.54 4.81
CA GLY A 46 2.82 2.35 6.26
C GLY A 46 4.03 2.94 6.99
N LEU A 47 4.20 2.55 8.24
CA LEU A 47 5.34 3.01 9.06
C LEU A 47 6.67 2.53 8.51
N PHE A 48 6.73 1.29 8.03
CA PHE A 48 7.91 0.66 7.45
C PHE A 48 7.58 0.04 6.09
N GLU A 49 8.63 -0.16 5.30
CA GLU A 49 8.58 -0.91 4.06
C GLU A 49 9.75 -1.90 3.99
N ASN A 50 9.69 -2.86 3.09
CA ASN A 50 10.83 -3.72 2.79
C ASN A 50 11.55 -3.17 1.56
N ASP A 51 12.90 -3.13 1.62
CA ASP A 51 13.70 -2.82 0.44
C ASP A 51 13.76 -4.01 -0.53
N GLN A 52 14.46 -3.85 -1.65
CA GLN A 52 14.60 -4.90 -2.67
C GLN A 52 15.28 -6.18 -2.17
N TYR A 53 15.98 -6.11 -1.03
CA TYR A 53 16.65 -7.24 -0.39
C TYR A 53 15.84 -7.84 0.76
N GLY A 54 14.64 -7.34 1.01
CA GLY A 54 13.78 -7.76 2.12
C GLY A 54 14.15 -7.16 3.47
N ASN A 55 15.04 -6.16 3.52
CA ASN A 55 15.40 -5.47 4.75
C ASN A 55 14.33 -4.45 5.11
N LEU A 56 14.05 -4.35 6.41
CA LEU A 56 13.11 -3.37 6.95
C LEU A 56 13.68 -1.96 6.84
N LYS A 57 12.90 -1.04 6.30
CA LYS A 57 13.28 0.35 6.07
C LYS A 57 12.20 1.30 6.61
N PRO A 58 12.57 2.35 7.35
CA PRO A 58 11.62 3.40 7.74
C PRO A 58 10.96 4.05 6.51
N SER A 59 9.65 4.26 6.60
CA SER A 59 8.84 4.94 5.58
C SER A 59 8.15 6.14 6.21
N VAL A 60 6.86 6.04 6.57
CA VAL A 60 6.18 7.16 7.25
C VAL A 60 6.76 7.40 8.64
N ALA A 61 7.24 6.38 9.33
CA ALA A 61 8.05 6.56 10.53
C ALA A 61 9.46 6.98 10.13
N GLU A 62 9.95 8.12 10.63
CA GLU A 62 11.34 8.51 10.38
C GLU A 62 12.32 7.92 11.38
N ASN A 63 11.86 7.64 12.62
CA ASN A 63 12.60 6.91 13.65
C ASN A 63 11.65 6.27 14.67
N TRP A 64 12.22 5.47 15.55
CA TRP A 64 11.45 4.76 16.55
C TRP A 64 12.32 4.39 17.76
N SER A 65 11.65 4.08 18.88
CA SER A 65 12.28 3.56 20.09
C SER A 65 11.39 2.53 20.75
N VAL A 66 11.98 1.69 21.59
CA VAL A 66 11.26 0.70 22.38
C VAL A 66 11.63 0.88 23.85
N SER A 67 10.64 0.71 24.74
CA SER A 67 10.85 0.75 26.18
C SER A 67 11.74 -0.42 26.65
N GLN A 68 12.33 -0.28 27.83
CA GLN A 68 13.26 -1.28 28.39
C GLN A 68 12.59 -2.65 28.55
N ASP A 69 11.30 -2.69 28.89
CA ASP A 69 10.53 -3.93 29.02
C ASP A 69 10.11 -4.56 27.69
N GLY A 70 10.40 -3.89 26.56
CA GLY A 70 10.04 -4.38 25.22
C GLY A 70 8.58 -4.29 24.86
N LEU A 71 7.76 -3.58 25.65
CA LEU A 71 6.30 -3.55 25.45
C LEU A 71 5.80 -2.31 24.74
N THR A 72 6.46 -1.16 24.87
CA THR A 72 6.00 0.11 24.30
C THR A 72 6.94 0.58 23.19
N TYR A 73 6.40 0.64 21.99
CA TYR A 73 7.09 1.14 20.80
C TYR A 73 6.58 2.53 20.48
N THR A 74 7.49 3.49 20.33
CA THR A 74 7.19 4.88 20.02
C THR A 74 7.76 5.22 18.64
N TYR A 75 6.91 5.73 17.75
CA TYR A 75 7.27 6.07 16.38
C TYR A 75 7.11 7.56 16.16
N LYS A 76 8.14 8.18 15.58
CA LYS A 76 8.06 9.55 15.11
C LYS A 76 7.55 9.55 13.68
N ILE A 77 6.40 10.16 13.45
CA ILE A 77 5.81 10.31 12.13
C ILE A 77 6.55 11.41 11.37
N ARG A 78 6.95 11.10 10.15
CA ARG A 78 7.63 12.05 9.25
C ARG A 78 6.69 13.20 8.92
N LYS A 79 7.13 14.43 9.20
CA LYS A 79 6.42 15.65 8.75
C LYS A 79 6.57 15.80 7.24
N GLY A 80 5.54 16.34 6.58
CA GLY A 80 5.54 16.51 5.14
C GLY A 80 4.98 15.33 4.35
N VAL A 81 4.61 14.24 5.00
CA VAL A 81 3.84 13.17 4.39
C VAL A 81 2.37 13.58 4.36
N LYS A 82 1.77 13.55 3.18
CA LYS A 82 0.40 14.04 2.97
C LYS A 82 -0.46 13.00 2.27
N TRP A 83 -1.76 13.14 2.49
CA TRP A 83 -2.80 12.45 1.74
C TRP A 83 -3.15 13.21 0.47
N TYR A 84 -3.36 12.48 -0.60
CA TYR A 84 -3.78 12.99 -1.91
C TYR A 84 -5.00 12.23 -2.41
N THR A 85 -5.86 12.93 -3.15
CA THR A 85 -6.91 12.27 -3.94
C THR A 85 -6.30 11.52 -5.12
N SER A 86 -7.09 10.69 -5.78
CA SER A 86 -6.66 9.98 -7.01
C SER A 86 -6.23 10.93 -8.13
N ASP A 87 -6.69 12.18 -8.12
CA ASP A 87 -6.30 13.22 -9.07
C ASP A 87 -5.02 13.97 -8.65
N GLY A 88 -4.43 13.63 -7.50
CA GLY A 88 -3.22 14.26 -7.00
C GLY A 88 -3.45 15.55 -6.22
N GLU A 89 -4.68 15.87 -5.86
CA GLU A 89 -5.00 17.02 -5.01
C GLU A 89 -4.66 16.72 -3.56
N GLU A 90 -4.01 17.67 -2.88
CA GLU A 90 -3.70 17.55 -1.46
C GLU A 90 -4.99 17.54 -0.64
N TYR A 91 -5.08 16.59 0.29
CA TYR A 91 -6.26 16.44 1.15
C TYR A 91 -5.97 16.81 2.60
N ALA A 92 -4.93 16.25 3.21
CA ALA A 92 -4.55 16.46 4.60
C ALA A 92 -3.13 15.98 4.85
N ASN A 93 -2.57 16.34 6.01
CA ASN A 93 -1.34 15.72 6.50
C ASN A 93 -1.61 14.30 6.98
N VAL A 94 -0.65 13.40 6.79
CA VAL A 94 -0.65 12.11 7.47
C VAL A 94 -0.17 12.33 8.90
N THR A 95 -0.95 11.89 9.87
CA THR A 95 -0.66 12.07 11.30
C THR A 95 -0.77 10.74 12.04
N ALA A 96 -0.31 10.72 13.28
CA ALA A 96 -0.37 9.54 14.16
C ALA A 96 -1.80 9.01 14.32
N LYS A 97 -2.79 9.90 14.37
CA LYS A 97 -4.20 9.52 14.48
C LYS A 97 -4.68 8.65 13.32
N ASP A 98 -4.11 8.83 12.13
CA ASP A 98 -4.50 8.05 10.95
C ASP A 98 -4.19 6.55 11.13
N PHE A 99 -3.12 6.23 11.86
CA PHE A 99 -2.78 4.84 12.20
C PHE A 99 -3.75 4.26 13.23
N VAL A 100 -4.18 5.05 14.19
CA VAL A 100 -5.22 4.67 15.16
C VAL A 100 -6.54 4.40 14.44
N THR A 101 -6.95 5.29 13.55
CA THR A 101 -8.15 5.16 12.72
C THR A 101 -8.08 3.89 11.88
N GLY A 102 -6.93 3.61 11.26
CA GLY A 102 -6.74 2.41 10.44
C GLY A 102 -6.95 1.12 11.23
N LEU A 103 -6.35 1.00 12.40
CA LEU A 103 -6.52 -0.19 13.24
C LEU A 103 -7.96 -0.33 13.75
N LYS A 104 -8.58 0.78 14.17
CA LYS A 104 -9.98 0.76 14.59
C LYS A 104 -10.90 0.31 13.47
N HIS A 105 -10.72 0.83 12.26
CA HIS A 105 -11.48 0.42 11.10
C HIS A 105 -11.29 -1.06 10.78
N ALA A 106 -10.05 -1.54 10.83
CA ALA A 106 -9.76 -2.98 10.65
C ALA A 106 -10.49 -3.84 11.69
N ALA A 107 -10.48 -3.42 12.96
CA ALA A 107 -11.18 -4.13 14.03
C ALA A 107 -12.70 -4.08 13.86
N ASP A 108 -13.26 -2.91 13.58
CA ASP A 108 -14.72 -2.70 13.46
C ASP A 108 -15.32 -3.40 12.23
N THR A 109 -14.54 -3.58 11.17
CA THR A 109 -14.96 -4.31 9.96
C THR A 109 -14.60 -5.79 10.00
N ASN A 110 -14.04 -6.27 11.10
CA ASN A 110 -13.58 -7.65 11.26
C ASN A 110 -12.64 -8.07 10.13
N SER A 111 -11.54 -7.32 9.98
CA SER A 111 -10.56 -7.55 8.93
C SER A 111 -10.09 -9.00 8.86
N GLU A 112 -10.00 -9.54 7.66
CA GLU A 112 -9.43 -10.87 7.41
C GLU A 112 -7.97 -10.99 7.86
N ALA A 113 -7.27 -9.86 8.00
CA ALA A 113 -5.86 -9.80 8.38
C ALA A 113 -5.66 -9.47 9.88
N ILE A 114 -6.73 -9.25 10.65
CA ILE A 114 -6.60 -8.83 12.04
C ILE A 114 -5.91 -9.89 12.92
N TYR A 115 -5.93 -11.16 12.52
CA TYR A 115 -5.26 -12.24 13.22
C TYR A 115 -3.74 -12.00 13.38
N LEU A 116 -3.14 -11.20 12.50
CA LEU A 116 -1.72 -10.84 12.57
C LEU A 116 -1.40 -9.98 13.80
N LEU A 117 -2.39 -9.26 14.33
CA LEU A 117 -2.22 -8.28 15.39
C LEU A 117 -2.97 -8.59 16.68
N GLN A 118 -4.00 -9.43 16.61
CA GLN A 118 -4.97 -9.57 17.71
C GLN A 118 -4.37 -10.03 19.03
N ASN A 119 -3.31 -10.85 19.00
CA ASN A 119 -2.62 -11.33 20.20
C ASN A 119 -1.39 -10.49 20.56
N SER A 120 -0.97 -9.59 19.68
CA SER A 120 0.21 -8.75 19.86
C SER A 120 -0.13 -7.42 20.52
N VAL A 121 -1.15 -6.72 19.99
CA VAL A 121 -1.55 -5.41 20.50
C VAL A 121 -2.40 -5.58 21.77
N LYS A 122 -1.95 -4.96 22.84
CA LYS A 122 -2.64 -5.05 24.14
C LYS A 122 -4.10 -4.62 24.02
N GLY A 123 -5.00 -5.43 24.55
CA GLY A 123 -6.44 -5.13 24.59
C GLY A 123 -7.18 -5.31 23.29
N LEU A 124 -6.50 -5.65 22.18
CA LEU A 124 -7.17 -5.83 20.89
C LEU A 124 -8.11 -7.04 20.88
N ASN A 125 -7.73 -8.16 21.47
CA ASN A 125 -8.60 -9.33 21.60
C ASN A 125 -9.90 -9.02 22.35
N ASP A 126 -9.82 -8.28 23.46
CA ASP A 126 -10.99 -7.89 24.23
C ASP A 126 -11.92 -6.96 23.45
N TYR A 127 -11.35 -6.09 22.63
CA TYR A 127 -12.13 -5.23 21.75
C TYR A 127 -12.83 -6.04 20.65
N LEU A 128 -12.13 -6.98 20.02
CA LEU A 128 -12.70 -7.84 18.98
C LEU A 128 -13.79 -8.76 19.49
N SER A 129 -13.67 -9.26 20.71
CA SER A 129 -14.67 -10.15 21.34
C SER A 129 -15.89 -9.40 21.91
N GLY A 130 -15.80 -8.07 22.03
CA GLY A 130 -16.82 -7.23 22.66
C GLY A 130 -16.72 -7.18 24.18
N ALA A 131 -15.69 -7.81 24.80
CA ALA A 131 -15.44 -7.71 26.25
C ALA A 131 -15.07 -6.27 26.66
N ASN A 132 -14.42 -5.53 25.78
CA ASN A 132 -14.16 -4.09 25.89
C ASN A 132 -14.67 -3.39 24.63
N LYS A 133 -15.55 -2.41 24.81
CA LYS A 133 -16.15 -1.64 23.71
C LYS A 133 -15.50 -0.28 23.48
N ASP A 134 -14.54 0.09 24.32
CA ASP A 134 -13.82 1.35 24.22
C ASP A 134 -12.45 1.13 23.57
N PHE A 135 -12.32 1.57 22.31
CA PHE A 135 -11.08 1.42 21.54
C PHE A 135 -9.90 2.14 22.18
N SER A 136 -10.13 3.16 23.01
CA SER A 136 -9.04 3.86 23.73
C SER A 136 -8.27 2.95 24.71
N ASN A 137 -8.82 1.79 25.06
CA ASN A 137 -8.15 0.77 25.88
C ASN A 137 -7.29 -0.19 25.05
N VAL A 138 -7.30 -0.09 23.72
CA VAL A 138 -6.43 -0.85 22.82
C VAL A 138 -5.06 -0.19 22.78
N GLY A 139 -4.01 -0.98 22.73
CA GLY A 139 -2.61 -0.56 22.80
C GLY A 139 -2.09 0.14 21.53
N ILE A 140 -2.82 1.12 21.03
CA ILE A 140 -2.38 2.05 19.99
C ILE A 140 -2.84 3.45 20.38
N LYS A 141 -1.94 4.43 20.28
CA LYS A 141 -2.24 5.80 20.75
C LYS A 141 -1.50 6.85 19.94
N ALA A 142 -2.21 7.87 19.49
CA ALA A 142 -1.61 9.11 19.01
C ALA A 142 -1.31 10.00 20.23
N VAL A 143 -0.04 10.08 20.62
CA VAL A 143 0.40 10.94 21.72
C VAL A 143 0.26 12.42 21.36
N ASP A 144 0.66 12.74 20.13
CA ASP A 144 0.42 14.01 19.44
C ASP A 144 0.32 13.70 17.93
N ASP A 145 0.24 14.74 17.09
CA ASP A 145 0.07 14.56 15.64
C ASP A 145 1.18 13.75 14.98
N TYR A 146 2.39 13.76 15.53
CA TYR A 146 3.57 13.12 14.94
C TYR A 146 4.25 12.11 15.85
N THR A 147 3.57 11.66 16.90
CA THR A 147 4.07 10.63 17.81
C THR A 147 3.01 9.55 17.99
N LEU A 148 3.33 8.35 17.52
CA LEU A 148 2.47 7.17 17.61
C LEU A 148 3.10 6.16 18.58
N GLN A 149 2.29 5.56 19.46
CA GLN A 149 2.71 4.48 20.32
C GLN A 149 1.88 3.22 20.12
N TYR A 150 2.56 2.07 20.09
CA TYR A 150 1.97 0.76 20.25
C TYR A 150 2.39 0.19 21.60
N THR A 151 1.45 -0.43 22.31
CA THR A 151 1.71 -1.21 23.53
C THR A 151 1.33 -2.65 23.26
N LEU A 152 2.30 -3.56 23.46
CA LEU A 152 2.13 -4.98 23.20
C LEU A 152 1.74 -5.72 24.49
N SER A 153 1.10 -6.88 24.32
CA SER A 153 0.75 -7.78 25.43
C SER A 153 1.98 -8.48 26.03
N GLN A 154 2.98 -8.72 25.17
CA GLN A 154 4.25 -9.34 25.54
C GLN A 154 5.35 -8.88 24.60
N PRO A 155 6.64 -8.96 24.98
CA PRO A 155 7.72 -8.57 24.09
C PRO A 155 7.73 -9.39 22.81
N GLU A 156 7.89 -8.69 21.67
CA GLU A 156 8.01 -9.32 20.34
C GLU A 156 9.21 -8.68 19.62
N PRO A 157 10.37 -9.37 19.57
CA PRO A 157 11.58 -8.81 18.97
C PRO A 157 11.43 -8.39 17.50
N TYR A 158 10.50 -9.03 16.76
CA TYR A 158 10.26 -8.77 15.36
C TYR A 158 8.98 -7.95 15.11
N TRP A 159 8.48 -7.23 16.12
CA TRP A 159 7.25 -6.47 16.01
C TRP A 159 7.24 -5.51 14.80
N ASN A 160 8.32 -4.77 14.58
CA ASN A 160 8.36 -3.78 13.49
C ASN A 160 8.15 -4.39 12.10
N SER A 161 8.48 -5.66 11.89
CA SER A 161 8.24 -6.33 10.62
C SER A 161 6.76 -6.46 10.27
N LYS A 162 5.89 -6.51 11.29
CA LYS A 162 4.43 -6.54 11.10
C LYS A 162 3.87 -5.22 10.60
N LEU A 163 4.61 -4.13 10.78
CA LEU A 163 4.19 -2.78 10.38
C LEU A 163 4.40 -2.51 8.88
N THR A 164 4.81 -3.51 8.13
CA THR A 164 4.78 -3.50 6.65
C THR A 164 3.45 -4.03 6.10
N TYR A 165 2.66 -4.72 6.91
CA TYR A 165 1.39 -5.30 6.48
C TYR A 165 0.28 -4.25 6.37
N SER A 166 -0.56 -4.37 5.34
CA SER A 166 -1.61 -3.40 5.03
C SER A 166 -2.62 -3.16 6.15
N VAL A 167 -2.83 -4.15 7.01
CA VAL A 167 -3.73 -4.02 8.18
C VAL A 167 -3.25 -2.97 9.19
N THR A 168 -1.97 -2.58 9.12
CA THR A 168 -1.36 -1.55 9.99
C THR A 168 -1.25 -0.18 9.31
N TRP A 169 -1.67 -0.06 8.05
CA TRP A 169 -1.52 1.19 7.30
C TRP A 169 -2.52 2.25 7.78
N PRO A 170 -2.18 3.53 7.57
CA PRO A 170 -3.03 4.62 8.03
C PRO A 170 -4.29 4.80 7.19
N VAL A 171 -5.33 5.32 7.80
CA VAL A 171 -6.59 5.72 7.16
C VAL A 171 -7.00 7.08 7.73
N ASN A 172 -7.31 8.03 6.86
CA ASN A 172 -7.80 9.33 7.30
C ASN A 172 -9.25 9.23 7.78
N GLU A 173 -9.53 9.68 9.00
CA GLU A 173 -10.85 9.55 9.63
C GLU A 173 -11.93 10.34 8.90
N ASP A 174 -11.66 11.59 8.54
CA ASP A 174 -12.63 12.45 7.86
C ASP A 174 -13.02 11.88 6.50
N PHE A 175 -12.03 11.39 5.75
CA PHE A 175 -12.28 10.74 4.47
C PHE A 175 -13.08 9.44 4.64
N LEU A 176 -12.71 8.60 5.59
CA LEU A 176 -13.42 7.36 5.89
C LEU A 176 -14.89 7.63 6.21
N LYS A 177 -15.17 8.63 7.05
CA LYS A 177 -16.54 9.04 7.39
C LYS A 177 -17.29 9.58 6.18
N SER A 178 -16.63 10.36 5.32
CA SER A 178 -17.24 10.94 4.13
C SER A 178 -17.66 9.89 3.11
N LYS A 179 -16.88 8.79 2.99
CA LYS A 179 -17.17 7.68 2.07
C LYS A 179 -18.13 6.66 2.66
N GLY A 180 -18.12 6.48 3.97
CA GLY A 180 -18.94 5.47 4.63
C GLY A 180 -18.74 4.08 4.04
N LYS A 181 -19.81 3.43 3.63
CA LYS A 181 -19.76 2.09 3.02
C LYS A 181 -19.06 2.03 1.65
N ASP A 182 -18.86 3.18 0.99
CA ASP A 182 -18.18 3.25 -0.30
C ASP A 182 -16.66 3.40 -0.18
N PHE A 183 -16.13 3.49 1.05
CA PHE A 183 -14.69 3.45 1.27
C PHE A 183 -14.11 2.14 0.74
N GLY A 184 -13.10 2.25 -0.12
CA GLY A 184 -12.44 1.08 -0.68
C GLY A 184 -13.23 0.33 -1.74
N LYS A 185 -14.17 0.95 -2.43
CA LYS A 185 -14.93 0.32 -3.51
C LYS A 185 -13.97 -0.16 -4.60
N SER A 186 -14.08 -1.44 -4.98
CA SER A 186 -13.07 -2.20 -5.71
C SER A 186 -12.64 -1.63 -7.06
N THR A 187 -13.52 -0.93 -7.77
CA THR A 187 -13.24 -0.39 -9.12
C THR A 187 -13.15 1.12 -9.14
N ASP A 188 -13.21 1.77 -7.98
CA ASP A 188 -13.26 3.22 -7.86
C ASP A 188 -11.99 3.78 -7.21
N PRO A 189 -11.02 4.29 -8.01
CA PRO A 189 -9.81 4.91 -7.46
C PRO A 189 -10.08 6.09 -6.53
N THR A 190 -11.23 6.76 -6.62
CA THR A 190 -11.60 7.88 -5.75
C THR A 190 -12.10 7.43 -4.37
N SER A 191 -12.26 6.13 -4.17
CA SER A 191 -12.80 5.56 -2.93
C SER A 191 -11.78 5.44 -1.80
N ILE A 192 -10.51 5.71 -2.07
CA ILE A 192 -9.42 5.79 -1.07
C ILE A 192 -8.58 7.04 -1.29
N LEU A 193 -7.74 7.37 -0.30
CA LEU A 193 -6.69 8.37 -0.44
C LEU A 193 -5.33 7.70 -0.60
N TYR A 194 -4.36 8.49 -1.06
CA TYR A 194 -3.01 8.03 -1.38
C TYR A 194 -1.98 8.87 -0.64
N ASN A 195 -1.02 8.21 0.01
CA ASN A 195 0.13 8.88 0.63
C ASN A 195 1.47 8.32 0.12
N GLY A 196 1.42 7.40 -0.84
CA GLY A 196 2.56 6.70 -1.39
C GLY A 196 3.07 7.30 -2.70
N PRO A 197 4.02 6.61 -3.36
CA PRO A 197 4.71 7.13 -4.55
C PRO A 197 3.83 7.24 -5.79
N TYR A 198 2.71 6.50 -5.85
CA TYR A 198 1.84 6.45 -7.02
C TYR A 198 0.38 6.71 -6.67
N LEU A 199 -0.34 7.25 -7.64
CA LEU A 199 -1.78 7.40 -7.62
C LEU A 199 -2.40 6.33 -8.53
N LEU A 200 -3.45 5.67 -8.07
CA LEU A 200 -4.21 4.76 -8.91
C LEU A 200 -5.03 5.59 -9.89
N LYS A 201 -4.66 5.55 -11.16
CA LYS A 201 -5.32 6.31 -12.22
C LYS A 201 -6.58 5.62 -12.72
N SER A 202 -6.49 4.31 -12.96
CA SER A 202 -7.59 3.52 -13.48
C SER A 202 -7.48 2.06 -13.07
N LEU A 203 -8.62 1.43 -12.93
CA LEU A 203 -8.76 0.00 -12.72
C LEU A 203 -9.92 -0.48 -13.59
N THR A 204 -9.60 -1.23 -14.63
CA THR A 204 -10.58 -1.81 -15.55
C THR A 204 -10.59 -3.32 -15.37
N THR A 205 -11.71 -3.86 -14.91
CA THR A 205 -11.90 -5.27 -14.58
C THR A 205 -11.44 -6.17 -15.72
N LYS A 206 -10.59 -7.16 -15.41
CA LYS A 206 -10.02 -8.13 -16.35
C LYS A 206 -9.33 -7.49 -17.56
N SER A 207 -8.76 -6.31 -17.37
CA SER A 207 -8.07 -5.56 -18.42
C SER A 207 -6.78 -4.95 -17.96
N SER A 208 -6.83 -3.92 -17.12
CA SER A 208 -5.62 -3.19 -16.73
C SER A 208 -5.77 -2.45 -15.40
N ILE A 209 -4.63 -2.24 -14.75
CA ILE A 209 -4.47 -1.32 -13.61
C ILE A 209 -3.36 -0.34 -14.00
N GLU A 210 -3.64 0.96 -13.94
CA GLU A 210 -2.67 2.00 -14.25
C GLU A 210 -2.43 2.89 -13.04
N PHE A 211 -1.13 3.17 -12.79
CA PHE A 211 -0.67 4.11 -11.77
C PHE A 211 0.11 5.23 -12.43
N THR A 212 -0.03 6.43 -11.90
CA THR A 212 0.81 7.58 -12.26
C THR A 212 1.62 8.04 -11.05
N LYS A 213 2.86 8.48 -11.28
CA LYS A 213 3.71 9.00 -10.21
C LYS A 213 3.00 10.14 -9.49
N ASN A 214 3.04 10.11 -8.16
CA ASN A 214 2.63 11.24 -7.34
C ASN A 214 3.76 12.27 -7.31
N GLU A 215 3.63 13.33 -8.08
CA GLU A 215 4.66 14.37 -8.22
C GLU A 215 4.92 15.16 -6.92
N ASN A 216 4.04 15.04 -5.95
CA ASN A 216 4.14 15.70 -4.65
C ASN A 216 4.53 14.73 -3.51
N TYR A 217 4.87 13.49 -3.86
CA TYR A 217 5.36 12.52 -2.88
C TYR A 217 6.64 13.02 -2.19
N TRP A 218 6.73 12.85 -0.86
CA TRP A 218 7.85 13.37 -0.07
C TRP A 218 9.21 12.82 -0.54
N ASP A 219 9.24 11.58 -1.03
CA ASP A 219 10.45 10.89 -1.51
C ASP A 219 10.44 10.72 -3.04
N LYS A 220 9.87 11.68 -3.76
CA LYS A 220 9.68 11.62 -5.21
C LYS A 220 10.96 11.41 -6.01
N ASP A 221 12.09 11.89 -5.49
CA ASP A 221 13.39 11.81 -6.19
C ASP A 221 13.91 10.36 -6.27
N ASN A 222 13.40 9.47 -5.41
CA ASN A 222 13.71 8.03 -5.42
C ASN A 222 12.69 7.20 -6.20
N VAL A 223 11.72 7.84 -6.85
CA VAL A 223 10.71 7.18 -7.68
C VAL A 223 11.14 7.23 -9.14
N TYR A 224 11.46 6.07 -9.70
CA TYR A 224 12.06 5.98 -11.04
C TYR A 224 11.04 6.05 -12.18
N PHE A 225 9.92 5.30 -12.06
CA PHE A 225 8.93 5.24 -13.12
C PHE A 225 7.88 6.33 -12.97
N ASP A 226 7.49 6.95 -14.10
CA ASP A 226 6.40 7.93 -14.13
C ASP A 226 5.04 7.25 -14.23
N THR A 227 5.00 6.07 -14.83
CA THR A 227 3.79 5.27 -15.01
C THR A 227 4.09 3.81 -14.72
N VAL A 228 3.15 3.15 -14.06
CA VAL A 228 3.14 1.69 -13.89
C VAL A 228 1.85 1.18 -14.52
N LYS A 229 1.97 0.25 -15.45
CA LYS A 229 0.83 -0.37 -16.12
C LYS A 229 0.85 -1.87 -15.91
N LEU A 230 -0.20 -2.39 -15.31
CA LEU A 230 -0.41 -3.82 -15.14
C LEU A 230 -1.48 -4.29 -16.12
N THR A 231 -1.19 -5.35 -16.86
CA THR A 231 -2.13 -5.96 -17.79
C THR A 231 -2.63 -7.27 -17.20
N TYR A 232 -3.96 -7.48 -17.28
CA TYR A 232 -4.57 -8.70 -16.77
C TYR A 232 -4.10 -9.92 -17.54
N ASP A 233 -3.64 -10.91 -16.79
CA ASP A 233 -3.27 -12.23 -17.30
C ASP A 233 -3.47 -13.24 -16.16
N ASP A 234 -4.48 -14.09 -16.29
CA ASP A 234 -4.82 -15.09 -15.27
C ASP A 234 -3.90 -16.33 -15.27
N GLY A 235 -2.89 -16.34 -16.15
CA GLY A 235 -1.92 -17.42 -16.24
C GLY A 235 -2.41 -18.62 -17.04
N THR A 236 -3.57 -18.54 -17.69
CA THR A 236 -4.11 -19.66 -18.50
C THR A 236 -3.45 -19.74 -19.88
N ASP A 237 -2.86 -18.64 -20.37
CA ASP A 237 -2.11 -18.56 -21.65
C ASP A 237 -0.67 -18.11 -21.41
N GLN A 238 0.23 -19.04 -21.13
CA GLN A 238 1.65 -18.77 -20.92
C GLN A 238 2.35 -18.28 -22.18
N GLU A 239 1.94 -18.74 -23.35
CA GLU A 239 2.55 -18.32 -24.61
C GLU A 239 2.20 -16.87 -24.95
N SER A 240 1.00 -16.43 -24.61
CA SER A 240 0.61 -15.02 -24.71
C SER A 240 1.48 -14.13 -23.84
N LEU A 241 1.77 -14.53 -22.60
CA LEU A 241 2.63 -13.80 -21.68
C LEU A 241 4.05 -13.66 -22.24
N GLU A 242 4.63 -14.74 -22.71
CA GLU A 242 5.96 -14.75 -23.31
C GLU A 242 6.04 -13.91 -24.58
N ARG A 243 5.05 -14.01 -25.45
CA ARG A 243 4.95 -13.21 -26.68
C ARG A 243 4.87 -11.73 -26.37
N ASN A 244 4.03 -11.33 -25.41
CA ASN A 244 3.89 -9.94 -24.99
C ASN A 244 5.19 -9.39 -24.39
N PHE A 245 5.94 -10.20 -23.68
CA PHE A 245 7.27 -9.82 -23.19
C PHE A 245 8.25 -9.60 -24.35
N THR A 246 8.30 -10.53 -25.29
CA THR A 246 9.15 -10.43 -26.49
C THR A 246 8.80 -9.22 -27.35
N ASP A 247 7.52 -8.90 -27.49
CA ASP A 247 7.04 -7.73 -28.24
C ASP A 247 7.19 -6.41 -27.46
N GLY A 248 7.78 -6.44 -26.26
CA GLY A 248 8.03 -5.25 -25.45
C GLY A 248 6.83 -4.70 -24.70
N VAL A 249 5.74 -5.46 -24.61
CA VAL A 249 4.55 -5.07 -23.82
C VAL A 249 4.84 -5.17 -22.34
N TYR A 250 5.59 -6.18 -21.89
CA TYR A 250 6.00 -6.37 -20.53
C TYR A 250 7.51 -6.22 -20.35
N ASN A 251 7.95 -5.64 -19.24
CA ASN A 251 9.37 -5.51 -18.89
C ASN A 251 9.94 -6.79 -18.29
N LEU A 252 9.08 -7.67 -17.76
CA LEU A 252 9.47 -8.92 -17.12
C LEU A 252 8.34 -9.94 -17.28
N ALA A 253 8.68 -11.15 -17.71
CA ALA A 253 7.75 -12.28 -17.81
C ALA A 253 8.21 -13.43 -16.92
N ARG A 254 7.25 -14.12 -16.32
CA ARG A 254 7.49 -15.37 -15.62
C ARG A 254 7.42 -16.52 -16.63
N LEU A 255 8.56 -17.18 -16.86
CA LEU A 255 8.66 -18.29 -17.79
C LEU A 255 8.41 -19.63 -17.10
N TYR A 256 7.75 -20.53 -17.82
CA TYR A 256 7.51 -21.90 -17.38
C TYR A 256 8.24 -22.87 -18.32
N PRO A 257 9.07 -23.80 -17.80
CA PRO A 257 9.85 -24.73 -18.63
C PRO A 257 9.02 -25.61 -19.56
N THR A 258 7.73 -25.78 -19.25
CA THR A 258 6.79 -26.54 -20.08
C THR A 258 6.23 -25.74 -21.25
N SER A 259 6.47 -24.43 -21.31
CA SER A 259 6.05 -23.59 -22.42
C SER A 259 6.83 -23.93 -23.69
N SER A 260 6.15 -23.96 -24.83
CA SER A 260 6.77 -24.19 -26.13
C SER A 260 7.76 -23.08 -26.54
N ASN A 261 7.67 -21.91 -25.91
CA ASN A 261 8.53 -20.76 -26.18
C ASN A 261 9.75 -20.66 -25.27
N TYR A 262 9.88 -21.53 -24.26
CA TYR A 262 10.97 -21.46 -23.27
C TYR A 262 12.35 -21.41 -23.93
N SER A 263 12.60 -22.30 -24.88
CA SER A 263 13.88 -22.36 -25.59
C SER A 263 14.19 -21.14 -26.46
N LYS A 264 13.18 -20.37 -26.83
CA LYS A 264 13.36 -19.13 -27.60
C LYS A 264 13.77 -17.95 -26.75
N VAL A 265 13.37 -17.96 -25.49
CA VAL A 265 13.61 -16.83 -24.56
C VAL A 265 14.91 -17.04 -23.79
N GLU A 266 15.34 -18.28 -23.57
CA GLU A 266 16.57 -18.64 -22.86
C GLU A 266 17.85 -18.19 -23.63
N LYS A 267 17.75 -17.96 -24.95
CA LYS A 267 18.85 -17.46 -25.80
C LYS A 267 18.89 -15.94 -25.82
#